data_96c22fa6b7db702472c258de1a434113
#
_entry.id   96c22fa6b7db702472c258de1a434113
#
_cell.length_a   1.000
_cell.length_b   1.000
_cell.length_c   1.000
_cell.angle_alpha   90.00
_cell.angle_beta   90.00
_cell.angle_gamma   90.00
#
_symmetry.space_group_name_H-M   'P 1'
#
loop_
_entity.id
_entity.type
_entity.pdbx_description
1 polymer ?
#
loop_
_entity_poly.entity_id
_entity_poly.type
_entity_poly.pdbx_seq_one_letter_code
_entity_poly.pdbx_strand_id
1 'polypeptide(L)' 'MKILKLKEVMDCTALGRSTIYKYISEDTFPKPIPLGSRSVGWLQSEVEDWILARIAERDDSFA' A
#
# COMPACT_ATOMS: atom_id res chain seq x y z
N MET A 1 -12.40 11.06 -0.54
CA MET A 1 -11.51 10.20 0.24
C MET A 1 -12.07 8.79 0.28
N LYS A 2 -11.28 7.80 -0.06
CA LYS A 2 -11.73 6.41 -0.08
C LYS A 2 -10.78 5.55 0.74
N ILE A 3 -11.36 4.64 1.53
CA ILE A 3 -10.60 3.70 2.35
C ILE A 3 -10.67 2.32 1.68
N LEU A 4 -9.51 1.68 1.57
CA LEU A 4 -9.38 0.34 0.99
C LEU A 4 -9.17 -0.68 2.09
N LYS A 5 -9.79 -1.84 1.95
CA LYS A 5 -9.50 -2.97 2.83
C LYS A 5 -8.28 -3.73 2.31
N LEU A 6 -7.72 -4.59 3.15
CA LEU A 6 -6.50 -5.33 2.78
C LEU A 6 -6.63 -6.05 1.44
N LYS A 7 -7.77 -6.72 1.21
CA LYS A 7 -7.99 -7.42 -0.06
C LYS A 7 -7.89 -6.47 -1.25
N GLU A 8 -8.47 -5.29 -1.12
CA GLU A 8 -8.42 -4.29 -2.19
C GLU A 8 -6.99 -3.77 -2.41
N VAL A 9 -6.23 -3.59 -1.32
CA VAL A 9 -4.83 -3.18 -1.41
C VAL A 9 -4.02 -4.27 -2.11
N MET A 10 -4.25 -5.52 -1.78
CA MET A 10 -3.59 -6.66 -2.44
C MET A 10 -3.92 -6.69 -3.93
N ASP A 11 -5.18 -6.43 -4.28
CA ASP A 11 -5.61 -6.41 -5.69
C ASP A 11 -4.96 -5.25 -6.45
N CYS A 12 -4.86 -4.08 -5.82
CA CYS A 12 -4.26 -2.89 -6.46
C CYS A 12 -2.77 -3.04 -6.67
N THR A 13 -2.06 -3.65 -5.72
CA THR A 13 -0.60 -3.71 -5.73
C THR A 13 -0.06 -5.02 -6.27
N ALA A 14 -0.91 -6.04 -6.40
CA ALA A 14 -0.52 -7.40 -6.74
C ALA A 14 0.46 -8.01 -5.72
N LEU A 15 0.51 -7.46 -4.52
CA LEU A 15 1.36 -7.97 -3.44
C LEU A 15 0.59 -8.94 -2.56
N GLY A 16 1.27 -9.92 -2.01
CA GLY A 16 0.69 -10.81 -1.02
C GLY A 16 0.60 -10.13 0.34
N ARG A 17 -0.23 -10.69 1.20
CA ARG A 17 -0.46 -10.16 2.55
C ARG A 17 0.83 -10.02 3.34
N SER A 18 1.65 -11.07 3.34
CA SER A 18 2.90 -11.08 4.10
C SER A 18 3.86 -9.99 3.62
N THR A 19 3.91 -9.79 2.31
CA THR A 19 4.78 -8.78 1.72
C THR A 19 4.33 -7.38 2.13
N ILE A 20 3.03 -7.11 2.12
CA ILE A 20 2.50 -5.81 2.53
C ILE A 20 2.89 -5.53 3.99
N TYR A 21 2.69 -6.47 4.89
CA TYR A 21 3.02 -6.27 6.30
C TYR A 21 4.52 -6.18 6.55
N LYS A 22 5.32 -6.89 5.75
CA LYS A 22 6.77 -6.75 5.80
C LYS A 22 7.17 -5.31 5.45
N TYR A 23 6.63 -4.77 4.37
CA TYR A 23 6.93 -3.40 3.95
C TYR A 23 6.46 -2.37 4.97
N ILE A 24 5.31 -2.61 5.61
CA ILE A 24 4.84 -1.73 6.68
C ILE A 24 5.84 -1.72 7.84
N SER A 25 6.36 -2.88 8.21
CA SER A 25 7.33 -2.98 9.30
C SER A 25 8.66 -2.30 8.96
N GLU A 26 8.97 -2.16 7.68
CA GLU A 26 10.18 -1.50 7.18
C GLU A 26 9.95 -0.01 6.89
N ASP A 27 8.77 0.50 7.18
CA ASP A 27 8.37 1.89 6.87
C ASP A 27 8.43 2.21 5.37
N THR A 28 8.23 1.20 4.51
CA THR A 28 8.27 1.39 3.06
C THR A 28 6.91 1.26 2.40
N PHE A 29 5.85 1.13 3.18
CA PHE A 29 4.47 1.07 2.70
C PHE A 29 3.57 1.85 3.65
N PRO A 30 2.48 2.46 3.15
CA PRO A 30 1.55 3.20 4.02
C PRO A 30 1.03 2.34 5.15
N LYS A 31 0.99 2.92 6.35
CA LYS A 31 0.52 2.22 7.53
C LYS A 31 -1.00 2.14 7.52
N PRO A 32 -1.57 1.03 8.00
CA PRO A 32 -3.02 0.90 8.04
C PRO A 32 -3.64 1.87 9.04
N ILE A 33 -4.83 2.33 8.72
CA ILE A 33 -5.62 3.21 9.59
C ILE A 33 -6.54 2.34 10.43
N PRO A 34 -6.50 2.44 11.76
CA PRO A 34 -7.45 1.69 12.60
C PRO A 34 -8.86 2.27 12.43
N LEU A 35 -9.81 1.42 12.08
CA LEU A 35 -11.18 1.81 11.83
C LEU A 35 -12.14 1.33 12.91
N GLY A 36 -11.65 0.58 13.88
CA GLY A 36 -12.43 0.01 14.96
C GLY A 36 -11.60 -1.02 15.67
N SER A 37 -12.20 -1.84 16.54
CA SER A 37 -11.46 -2.75 17.40
C SER A 37 -10.66 -3.80 16.62
N ARG A 38 -11.12 -4.18 15.44
CA ARG A 38 -10.44 -5.21 14.62
C ARG A 38 -10.41 -4.86 13.14
N SER A 39 -10.82 -3.66 12.79
CA SER A 39 -10.89 -3.24 11.39
C SER A 39 -9.77 -2.27 11.09
N VAL A 40 -9.09 -2.48 9.99
CA VAL A 40 -8.09 -1.55 9.48
C VAL A 40 -8.36 -1.29 8.01
N GLY A 41 -7.85 -0.18 7.53
CA GLY A 41 -7.94 0.18 6.12
C GLY A 41 -6.77 1.05 5.72
N TRP A 42 -6.69 1.33 4.44
CA TRP A 42 -5.65 2.18 3.87
C TRP A 42 -6.31 3.28 3.08
N LEU A 43 -5.73 4.46 3.13
CA LEU A 43 -6.21 5.57 2.31
C LEU A 43 -5.82 5.31 0.86
N GLN A 44 -6.81 5.31 -0.03
CA GLN A 44 -6.59 5.00 -1.45
C GLN A 44 -5.52 5.89 -2.05
N SER A 45 -5.53 7.18 -1.74
CA SER A 45 -4.54 8.12 -2.30
C SER A 45 -3.12 7.75 -1.87
N GLU A 46 -2.92 7.27 -0.65
CA GLU A 46 -1.60 6.86 -0.18
C GLU A 46 -1.11 5.61 -0.91
N VAL A 47 -2.00 4.66 -1.14
CA VAL A 47 -1.66 3.45 -1.90
C VAL A 47 -1.31 3.81 -3.34
N GLU A 48 -2.08 4.71 -3.94
CA GLU A 48 -1.79 5.19 -5.29
C GLU A 48 -0.46 5.91 -5.38
N ASP A 49 -0.16 6.76 -4.40
CA ASP A 49 1.13 7.47 -4.34
C ASP A 49 2.29 6.51 -4.21
N TRP A 50 2.10 5.44 -3.43
CA TRP A 50 3.12 4.40 -3.29
C TRP A 50 3.39 3.72 -4.64
N ILE A 51 2.31 3.39 -5.37
CA ILE A 51 2.43 2.77 -6.70
C ILE A 51 3.16 3.73 -7.66
N LEU A 52 2.79 5.00 -7.63
CA LEU A 52 3.43 6.01 -8.48
C LEU A 52 4.92 6.13 -8.19
N ALA A 53 5.30 6.03 -6.91
CA ALA A 53 6.71 6.04 -6.52
C ALA A 53 7.45 4.82 -7.09
N ARG A 54 6.80 3.65 -7.12
CA ARG A 54 7.40 2.44 -7.72
C ARG A 54 7.58 2.62 -9.23
N ILE A 55 6.61 3.23 -9.88
CA ILE A 55 6.70 3.51 -11.32
C ILE A 55 7.87 4.45 -11.60
N ALA A 56 8.04 5.49 -10.78
CA ALA A 56 9.15 6.43 -10.93
C ALA A 56 10.51 5.73 -10.77
N GLU A 57 10.62 4.81 -9.81
CA GLU A 57 11.85 4.03 -9.62
C GLU A 57 12.16 3.17 -10.85
N ARG A 58 11.15 2.52 -11.41
CA ARG A 58 11.33 1.73 -12.64
C ARG A 58 11.82 2.61 -13.78
N ASP A 59 11.20 3.76 -13.96
CA ASP A 59 11.53 4.65 -15.07
C ASP A 59 12.95 5.20 -14.92
N ASP A 60 13.36 5.53 -13.71
CA ASP A 60 14.73 5.97 -13.44
C ASP A 60 15.75 4.85 -13.69
N SER A 61 15.37 3.61 -13.39
CA SER A 61 16.26 2.45 -13.56
C SER A 61 16.50 2.11 -15.02
N PHE A 62 15.53 2.40 -15.88
CA PHE A 62 15.61 2.07 -17.31
C PHE A 62 15.83 3.28 -18.21
N ALA A 63 15.99 4.46 -17.63
CA ALA A 63 16.18 5.70 -18.38
C ALA A 63 17.61 5.86 -18.94
#